data_23fb753872b97e2c319e43b03e4eeea7
#
_entry.id   23fb753872b97e2c319e43b03e4eeea7
#
_cell.length_a   1.000
_cell.length_b   1.000
_cell.length_c   1.000
_cell.angle_alpha   90.00
_cell.angle_beta   90.00
_cell.angle_gamma   90.00
#
_symmetry.space_group_name_H-M   'P 1'
#
loop_
_entity.id
_entity.type
_entity.pdbx_description
1 polymer ?
#
loop_
_entity_poly.entity_id
_entity_poly.type
_entity_poly.pdbx_seq_one_letter_code
_entity_poly.pdbx_strand_id
1 'polypeptide(L)'
;SFPTRRSSDLCEDIKRELPHALISGGVSNVSFSFRGNDPVREAIHAVFLYYAIRNGMDMGIVNAGQLAIYDDLPAELRDAVEDVILNRRDDATERLLDLAEKYRGSKSDDAANVQQAEWRAWDVKKRLEYSLVKGITEFIEQDTEEARQQSARPIEVIEGPLMDGMNVVGDLFGEGKMFLPQVVKSARVMKQAVAY
;
A
#
# COMPACT_ATOMS: atom_id res chain seq x y z
N SER A 1 5.91 9.47 -9.82
CA SER A 1 6.05 8.51 -10.92
C SER A 1 6.83 7.31 -10.45
N PHE A 2 6.24 6.16 -10.50
CA PHE A 2 6.87 4.90 -10.07
C PHE A 2 8.08 4.59 -10.98
N PRO A 3 9.19 4.09 -10.43
CA PRO A 3 10.40 3.80 -11.20
C PRO A 3 10.25 2.66 -12.22
N THR A 4 9.15 1.92 -12.21
CA THR A 4 8.95 0.73 -13.04
C THR A 4 8.80 1.02 -14.53
N ARG A 5 8.08 2.08 -14.94
CA ARG A 5 8.01 2.46 -16.35
C ARG A 5 9.38 2.91 -16.87
N ARG A 6 10.11 3.65 -16.04
CA ARG A 6 11.49 4.04 -16.36
C ARG A 6 12.42 2.83 -16.50
N SER A 7 12.19 1.76 -15.71
CA SER A 7 13.03 0.57 -15.82
C SER A 7 12.77 -0.21 -17.11
N SER A 8 11.52 -0.31 -17.58
CA SER A 8 11.21 -0.93 -18.87
C SER A 8 11.70 -0.07 -20.04
N ASP A 9 11.46 1.23 -20.00
CA ASP A 9 11.97 2.18 -21.02
C ASP A 9 13.51 2.17 -21.04
N LEU A 10 14.15 2.06 -19.86
CA LEU A 10 15.61 1.95 -19.76
C LEU A 10 16.14 0.68 -20.39
N CYS A 11 15.44 -0.46 -20.27
CA CYS A 11 15.84 -1.70 -20.93
C CYS A 11 15.87 -1.53 -22.46
N GLU A 12 14.84 -0.90 -23.01
CA GLU A 12 14.72 -0.61 -24.42
C GLU A 12 15.85 0.33 -24.91
N ASP A 13 16.11 1.40 -24.14
CA ASP A 13 17.19 2.35 -24.43
C ASP A 13 18.57 1.67 -24.38
N ILE A 14 18.85 0.84 -23.35
CA ILE A 14 20.11 0.11 -23.25
C ILE A 14 20.28 -0.84 -24.45
N LYS A 15 19.25 -1.57 -24.83
CA LYS A 15 19.32 -2.48 -25.97
C LYS A 15 19.55 -1.76 -27.30
N ARG A 16 18.99 -0.56 -27.44
CA ARG A 16 19.19 0.28 -28.63
C ARG A 16 20.62 0.83 -28.71
N GLU A 17 21.12 1.37 -27.59
CA GLU A 17 22.44 2.04 -27.56
C GLU A 17 23.59 1.03 -27.38
N LEU A 18 23.35 -0.08 -26.69
CA LEU A 18 24.32 -1.11 -26.35
C LEU A 18 23.78 -2.50 -26.68
N PRO A 19 23.64 -2.88 -27.96
CA PRO A 19 22.91 -4.08 -28.38
C PRO A 19 23.49 -5.41 -27.88
N HIS A 20 24.76 -5.42 -27.46
CA HIS A 20 25.44 -6.58 -26.92
C HIS A 20 25.42 -6.66 -25.37
N ALA A 21 24.90 -5.63 -24.70
CA ALA A 21 24.77 -5.64 -23.25
C ALA A 21 23.63 -6.55 -22.79
N LEU A 22 23.87 -7.34 -21.75
CA LEU A 22 22.85 -8.13 -21.07
C LEU A 22 22.32 -7.34 -19.86
N ILE A 23 21.02 -7.37 -19.66
CA ILE A 23 20.32 -6.62 -18.61
C ILE A 23 19.84 -7.59 -17.54
N SER A 24 20.29 -7.38 -16.30
CA SER A 24 19.82 -8.08 -15.12
C SER A 24 19.05 -7.14 -14.19
N GLY A 25 17.86 -7.55 -13.75
CA GLY A 25 16.99 -6.76 -12.89
C GLY A 25 16.66 -7.42 -11.54
N GLY A 26 16.68 -6.64 -10.47
CA GLY A 26 16.23 -7.06 -9.12
C GLY A 26 14.71 -7.01 -9.01
N VAL A 27 14.01 -8.05 -9.45
CA VAL A 27 12.54 -8.10 -9.56
C VAL A 27 11.84 -7.98 -8.22
N SER A 28 12.35 -8.61 -7.17
CA SER A 28 11.71 -8.58 -5.85
C SER A 28 11.58 -7.17 -5.26
N ASN A 29 12.43 -6.24 -5.70
CA ASN A 29 12.40 -4.86 -5.23
C ASN A 29 11.15 -4.09 -5.67
N VAL A 30 10.55 -4.44 -6.82
CA VAL A 30 9.35 -3.74 -7.33
C VAL A 30 8.11 -3.97 -6.47
N SER A 31 8.10 -5.02 -5.65
CA SER A 31 7.00 -5.39 -4.77
C SER A 31 7.30 -5.17 -3.28
N PHE A 32 8.40 -4.49 -2.96
CA PHE A 32 8.86 -4.33 -1.57
C PHE A 32 7.80 -3.70 -0.66
N SER A 33 7.03 -2.75 -1.18
CA SER A 33 5.95 -2.07 -0.44
C SER A 33 4.79 -3.00 -0.04
N PHE A 34 4.68 -4.18 -0.66
CA PHE A 34 3.64 -5.18 -0.38
C PHE A 34 4.19 -6.40 0.38
N ARG A 35 5.28 -6.23 1.13
CA ARG A 35 5.86 -7.28 1.96
C ARG A 35 4.80 -7.88 2.89
N GLY A 36 4.68 -9.22 2.93
CA GLY A 36 3.66 -9.93 3.71
C GLY A 36 2.31 -10.12 3.02
N ASN A 37 2.17 -9.70 1.76
CA ASN A 37 1.04 -10.02 0.90
C ASN A 37 1.55 -10.75 -0.34
N ASP A 38 1.83 -12.04 -0.18
CA ASP A 38 2.48 -12.84 -1.23
C ASP A 38 1.68 -12.90 -2.53
N PRO A 39 0.34 -13.06 -2.54
CA PRO A 39 -0.43 -13.07 -3.78
C PRO A 39 -0.27 -11.78 -4.60
N VAL A 40 -0.28 -10.63 -3.95
CA VAL A 40 -0.10 -9.33 -4.63
C VAL A 40 1.35 -9.16 -5.10
N ARG A 41 2.33 -9.62 -4.31
CA ARG A 41 3.74 -9.58 -4.70
C ARG A 41 4.02 -10.45 -5.92
N GLU A 42 3.48 -11.65 -5.94
CA GLU A 42 3.61 -12.58 -7.07
C GLU A 42 2.99 -11.99 -8.34
N ALA A 43 1.81 -11.36 -8.23
CA ALA A 43 1.19 -10.66 -9.34
C ALA A 43 2.06 -9.49 -9.86
N ILE A 44 2.63 -8.68 -8.94
CA ILE A 44 3.55 -7.60 -9.31
C ILE A 44 4.79 -8.13 -10.02
N HIS A 45 5.39 -9.23 -9.54
CA HIS A 45 6.54 -9.86 -10.19
C HIS A 45 6.19 -10.36 -11.60
N ALA A 46 5.06 -11.06 -11.74
CA ALA A 46 4.62 -11.61 -13.03
C ALA A 46 4.36 -10.51 -14.06
N VAL A 47 3.62 -9.47 -13.69
CA VAL A 47 3.32 -8.35 -14.58
C VAL A 47 4.60 -7.57 -14.92
N PHE A 48 5.45 -7.28 -13.93
CA PHE A 48 6.72 -6.58 -14.19
C PHE A 48 7.61 -7.37 -15.15
N LEU A 49 7.81 -8.66 -14.91
CA LEU A 49 8.62 -9.52 -15.77
C LEU A 49 8.06 -9.61 -17.18
N TYR A 50 6.74 -9.74 -17.32
CA TYR A 50 6.07 -9.79 -18.63
C TYR A 50 6.44 -8.58 -19.51
N TYR A 51 6.40 -7.37 -18.95
CA TYR A 51 6.75 -6.15 -19.69
C TYR A 51 8.27 -5.93 -19.80
N ALA A 52 9.03 -6.19 -18.74
CA ALA A 52 10.48 -5.97 -18.74
C ALA A 52 11.22 -6.89 -19.71
N ILE A 53 10.82 -8.17 -19.80
CA ILE A 53 11.40 -9.14 -20.75
C ILE A 53 11.08 -8.70 -22.19
N ARG A 54 9.85 -8.28 -22.47
CA ARG A 54 9.48 -7.77 -23.80
C ARG A 54 10.28 -6.54 -24.21
N ASN A 55 10.70 -5.73 -23.24
CA ASN A 55 11.53 -4.55 -23.45
C ASN A 55 13.04 -4.84 -23.38
N GLY A 56 13.43 -6.11 -23.39
CA GLY A 56 14.84 -6.52 -23.54
C GLY A 56 15.57 -6.87 -22.25
N MET A 57 14.89 -7.06 -21.12
CA MET A 57 15.52 -7.61 -19.91
C MET A 57 15.84 -9.10 -20.13
N ASP A 58 17.09 -9.48 -19.90
CA ASP A 58 17.57 -10.84 -20.15
C ASP A 58 17.50 -11.73 -18.90
N MET A 59 17.60 -11.15 -17.70
CA MET A 59 17.72 -11.88 -16.45
C MET A 59 17.00 -11.17 -15.32
N GLY A 60 16.25 -11.91 -14.52
CA GLY A 60 15.57 -11.40 -13.32
C GLY A 60 16.07 -12.12 -12.06
N ILE A 61 16.45 -11.33 -11.04
CA ILE A 61 16.76 -11.87 -9.71
C ILE A 61 15.45 -11.83 -8.90
N VAL A 62 14.88 -13.00 -8.67
CA VAL A 62 13.58 -13.18 -8.02
C VAL A 62 13.52 -14.50 -7.25
N ASN A 63 12.68 -14.59 -6.23
CA ASN A 63 12.38 -15.87 -5.60
C ASN A 63 11.54 -16.74 -6.57
N ALA A 64 12.13 -17.82 -7.09
CA ALA A 64 11.47 -18.70 -8.04
C ALA A 64 10.18 -19.35 -7.50
N GLY A 65 10.07 -19.52 -6.18
CA GLY A 65 8.86 -20.01 -5.51
C GLY A 65 7.74 -18.99 -5.38
N GLN A 66 7.96 -17.73 -5.79
CA GLN A 66 7.01 -16.62 -5.74
C GLN A 66 6.80 -16.02 -7.14
N LEU A 67 6.66 -16.86 -8.14
CA LEU A 67 6.34 -16.44 -9.51
C LEU A 67 4.99 -17.01 -9.92
N ALA A 68 4.03 -16.15 -10.12
CA ALA A 68 2.79 -16.48 -10.81
C ALA A 68 2.97 -16.39 -12.33
N ILE A 69 2.15 -17.13 -13.08
CA ILE A 69 2.06 -17.00 -14.53
C ILE A 69 1.14 -15.80 -14.84
N TYR A 70 1.58 -14.91 -15.71
CA TYR A 70 0.84 -13.68 -16.05
C TYR A 70 -0.61 -13.95 -16.50
N ASP A 71 -0.82 -14.97 -17.34
CA ASP A 71 -2.14 -15.31 -17.89
C ASP A 71 -3.07 -15.97 -16.85
N ASP A 72 -2.50 -16.56 -15.79
CA ASP A 72 -3.25 -17.22 -14.71
C ASP A 72 -3.66 -16.25 -13.60
N LEU A 73 -3.19 -14.99 -13.64
CA LEU A 73 -3.57 -13.99 -12.66
C LEU A 73 -5.06 -13.64 -12.75
N PRO A 74 -5.75 -13.49 -11.60
CA PRO A 74 -7.10 -12.95 -11.60
C PRO A 74 -7.12 -11.59 -12.34
N ALA A 75 -8.05 -11.43 -13.28
CA ALA A 75 -8.10 -10.27 -14.17
C ALA A 75 -8.12 -8.95 -13.39
N GLU A 76 -8.91 -8.86 -12.31
CA GLU A 76 -9.01 -7.67 -11.45
C GLU A 76 -7.65 -7.31 -10.84
N LEU A 77 -6.89 -8.30 -10.36
CA LEU A 77 -5.58 -8.08 -9.75
C LEU A 77 -4.53 -7.72 -10.82
N ARG A 78 -4.53 -8.44 -11.94
CA ARG A 78 -3.63 -8.18 -13.07
C ARG A 78 -3.78 -6.75 -13.58
N ASP A 79 -5.02 -6.34 -13.86
CA ASP A 79 -5.32 -5.02 -14.41
C ASP A 79 -4.94 -3.90 -13.43
N ALA A 80 -5.20 -4.07 -12.13
CA ALA A 80 -4.79 -3.11 -11.10
C ALA A 80 -3.26 -3.00 -10.96
N VAL A 81 -2.54 -4.13 -11.07
CA VAL A 81 -1.07 -4.15 -11.05
C VAL A 81 -0.50 -3.52 -12.33
N GLU A 82 -1.09 -3.79 -13.50
CA GLU A 82 -0.68 -3.15 -14.75
C GLU A 82 -0.85 -1.64 -14.70
N ASP A 83 -1.97 -1.16 -14.17
CA ASP A 83 -2.23 0.27 -14.02
C ASP A 83 -1.11 0.96 -13.21
N VAL A 84 -0.60 0.29 -12.15
CA VAL A 84 0.51 0.80 -11.34
C VAL A 84 1.84 0.72 -12.10
N ILE A 85 2.18 -0.45 -12.65
CA ILE A 85 3.48 -0.69 -13.30
C ILE A 85 3.64 0.18 -14.55
N LEU A 86 2.59 0.34 -15.32
CA LEU A 86 2.60 1.11 -16.56
C LEU A 86 2.18 2.58 -16.35
N ASN A 87 1.86 2.96 -15.11
CA ASN A 87 1.40 4.30 -14.76
C ASN A 87 0.26 4.79 -15.67
N ARG A 88 -0.76 3.94 -15.86
CA ARG A 88 -1.91 4.21 -16.74
C ARG A 88 -2.91 5.19 -16.13
N ARG A 89 -2.93 5.31 -14.80
CA ARG A 89 -3.93 6.07 -14.04
C ARG A 89 -3.31 6.76 -12.83
N ASP A 90 -3.80 7.92 -12.48
CA ASP A 90 -3.34 8.66 -11.30
C ASP A 90 -3.75 7.97 -9.98
N ASP A 91 -4.90 7.29 -9.96
CA ASP A 91 -5.44 6.55 -8.82
C ASP A 91 -5.00 5.08 -8.74
N ALA A 92 -4.10 4.64 -9.63
CA ALA A 92 -3.69 3.23 -9.75
C ALA A 92 -3.19 2.65 -8.43
N THR A 93 -2.35 3.39 -7.71
CA THR A 93 -1.79 2.94 -6.43
C THR A 93 -2.88 2.75 -5.37
N GLU A 94 -3.86 3.65 -5.29
CA GLU A 94 -4.97 3.56 -4.33
C GLU A 94 -5.83 2.32 -4.60
N ARG A 95 -6.18 2.11 -5.86
CA ARG A 95 -6.95 0.92 -6.27
C ARG A 95 -6.23 -0.38 -5.95
N LEU A 96 -4.92 -0.45 -6.22
CA LEU A 96 -4.15 -1.65 -5.88
C LEU A 96 -4.06 -1.86 -4.36
N LEU A 97 -3.96 -0.79 -3.57
CA LEU A 97 -3.98 -0.87 -2.11
C LEU A 97 -5.29 -1.43 -1.57
N ASP A 98 -6.42 -0.95 -2.09
CA ASP A 98 -7.75 -1.42 -1.69
C ASP A 98 -7.95 -2.89 -2.07
N LEU A 99 -7.50 -3.25 -3.27
CA LEU A 99 -7.56 -4.64 -3.72
C LEU A 99 -6.63 -5.56 -2.92
N ALA A 100 -5.44 -5.09 -2.56
CA ALA A 100 -4.45 -5.85 -1.80
C ALA A 100 -4.98 -6.26 -0.41
N GLU A 101 -5.88 -5.50 0.19
CA GLU A 101 -6.52 -5.88 1.44
C GLU A 101 -7.39 -7.12 1.30
N LYS A 102 -8.10 -7.27 0.17
CA LYS A 102 -8.91 -8.48 -0.12
C LYS A 102 -8.02 -9.73 -0.24
N TYR A 103 -6.79 -9.59 -0.73
CA TYR A 103 -5.84 -10.71 -0.91
C TYR A 103 -4.98 -11.00 0.32
N ARG A 104 -5.07 -10.19 1.37
CA ARG A 104 -4.22 -10.34 2.58
C ARG A 104 -4.63 -11.48 3.50
N GLY A 105 -5.73 -12.14 3.24
CA GLY A 105 -6.17 -13.31 3.97
C GLY A 105 -7.69 -13.36 4.15
N SER A 106 -8.27 -14.37 3.60
CA SER A 106 -9.61 -14.88 3.91
C SER A 106 -9.69 -15.45 5.34
N LYS A 107 -9.27 -14.66 6.33
CA LYS A 107 -9.52 -14.93 7.76
C LYS A 107 -10.08 -13.66 8.35
N SER A 108 -11.41 -13.51 8.27
CA SER A 108 -12.21 -12.59 9.08
C SER A 108 -13.13 -11.59 8.37
N ASP A 109 -13.84 -11.98 7.32
CA ASP A 109 -14.90 -11.09 6.82
C ASP A 109 -16.09 -11.01 7.81
N ASP A 110 -16.33 -12.06 8.62
CA ASP A 110 -17.39 -12.04 9.63
C ASP A 110 -16.99 -11.34 10.94
N ALA A 111 -15.70 -11.37 11.31
CA ALA A 111 -15.19 -10.66 12.49
C ALA A 111 -15.00 -9.15 12.25
N ALA A 112 -14.71 -8.73 11.01
CA ALA A 112 -14.52 -7.32 10.67
C ALA A 112 -15.82 -6.51 10.78
N ASN A 113 -16.97 -7.07 10.37
CA ASN A 113 -18.25 -6.39 10.43
C ASN A 113 -18.79 -6.23 11.87
N VAL A 114 -18.51 -7.17 12.77
CA VAL A 114 -18.91 -7.07 14.19
C VAL A 114 -18.01 -6.09 14.93
N GLN A 115 -16.71 -6.10 14.69
CA GLN A 115 -15.77 -5.12 15.26
C GLN A 115 -16.00 -3.68 14.74
N GLN A 116 -16.54 -3.52 13.53
CA GLN A 116 -16.80 -2.20 12.94
C GLN A 116 -17.92 -1.43 13.67
N ALA A 117 -18.84 -2.12 14.32
CA ALA A 117 -19.89 -1.50 15.13
C ALA A 117 -19.44 -1.22 16.59
N GLU A 118 -18.58 -2.05 17.15
CA GLU A 118 -18.17 -1.96 18.56
C GLU A 118 -17.22 -0.78 18.84
N TRP A 119 -16.26 -0.47 17.94
CA TRP A 119 -15.27 0.56 18.18
C TRP A 119 -15.87 1.99 18.22
N ARG A 120 -17.03 2.20 17.60
CA ARG A 120 -17.71 3.50 17.69
C ARG A 120 -18.21 3.84 19.09
N ALA A 121 -18.36 2.84 19.97
CA ALA A 121 -18.71 3.03 21.37
C ALA A 121 -17.50 3.34 22.27
N TRP A 122 -16.27 3.30 21.73
CA TRP A 122 -15.07 3.58 22.49
C TRP A 122 -14.92 5.08 22.77
N ASP A 123 -14.04 5.39 23.73
CA ASP A 123 -13.58 6.77 23.98
C ASP A 123 -12.97 7.39 22.73
N VAL A 124 -13.16 8.70 22.54
CA VAL A 124 -12.76 9.42 21.34
C VAL A 124 -11.26 9.27 21.01
N LYS A 125 -10.40 9.20 22.03
CA LYS A 125 -8.94 9.00 21.83
C LYS A 125 -8.66 7.65 21.20
N LYS A 126 -9.32 6.59 21.67
CA LYS A 126 -9.21 5.23 21.11
C LYS A 126 -9.81 5.14 19.72
N ARG A 127 -10.88 5.87 19.43
CA ARG A 127 -11.46 5.94 18.09
C ARG A 127 -10.51 6.60 17.10
N LEU A 128 -9.84 7.69 17.49
CA LEU A 128 -8.82 8.35 16.67
C LEU A 128 -7.61 7.45 16.42
N GLU A 129 -7.08 6.79 17.47
CA GLU A 129 -6.00 5.81 17.32
C GLU A 129 -6.40 4.68 16.36
N TYR A 130 -7.58 4.09 16.55
CA TYR A 130 -8.08 3.02 15.70
C TYR A 130 -8.25 3.47 14.25
N SER A 131 -8.79 4.66 14.01
CA SER A 131 -8.95 5.24 12.68
C SER A 131 -7.60 5.43 11.99
N LEU A 132 -6.57 5.88 12.71
CA LEU A 132 -5.21 6.01 12.20
C LEU A 132 -4.60 4.64 11.86
N VAL A 133 -4.68 3.67 12.78
CA VAL A 133 -4.12 2.33 12.59
C VAL A 133 -4.80 1.58 11.43
N LYS A 134 -6.13 1.73 11.28
CA LYS A 134 -6.91 1.05 10.24
C LYS A 134 -7.02 1.85 8.93
N GLY A 135 -6.62 3.12 8.92
CA GLY A 135 -6.72 3.98 7.75
C GLY A 135 -8.15 4.42 7.42
N ILE A 136 -9.03 4.55 8.45
CA ILE A 136 -10.45 4.90 8.30
C ILE A 136 -10.59 6.41 8.29
N THR A 137 -11.13 6.97 7.21
CA THR A 137 -11.35 8.42 7.05
C THR A 137 -12.80 8.86 7.32
N GLU A 138 -13.74 7.92 7.32
CA GLU A 138 -15.17 8.19 7.34
C GLU A 138 -15.63 9.04 8.55
N PHE A 139 -15.06 8.81 9.73
CA PHE A 139 -15.47 9.48 10.97
C PHE A 139 -14.42 10.43 11.52
N ILE A 140 -13.30 10.62 10.82
CA ILE A 140 -12.12 11.29 11.38
C ILE A 140 -12.41 12.76 11.76
N GLU A 141 -13.16 13.48 10.95
CA GLU A 141 -13.50 14.87 11.21
C GLU A 141 -14.43 15.01 12.42
N GLN A 142 -15.43 14.12 12.51
CA GLN A 142 -16.35 14.10 13.66
C GLN A 142 -15.60 13.77 14.96
N ASP A 143 -14.74 12.75 14.93
CA ASP A 143 -13.99 12.34 16.12
C ASP A 143 -12.93 13.38 16.51
N THR A 144 -12.31 14.05 15.53
CA THR A 144 -11.38 15.16 15.77
C THR A 144 -12.09 16.34 16.41
N GLU A 145 -13.28 16.70 15.94
CA GLU A 145 -14.08 17.79 16.54
C GLU A 145 -14.52 17.46 17.96
N GLU A 146 -14.95 16.22 18.21
CA GLU A 146 -15.29 15.78 19.57
C GLU A 146 -14.07 15.87 20.51
N ALA A 147 -12.88 15.43 20.06
CA ALA A 147 -11.65 15.55 20.83
C ALA A 147 -11.26 17.03 21.06
N ARG A 148 -11.47 17.89 20.06
CA ARG A 148 -11.22 19.33 20.15
C ARG A 148 -12.09 19.99 21.23
N GLN A 149 -13.37 19.62 21.30
CA GLN A 149 -14.29 20.15 22.31
C GLN A 149 -13.92 19.71 23.74
N GLN A 150 -13.24 18.58 23.89
CA GLN A 150 -12.75 18.08 25.17
C GLN A 150 -11.37 18.63 25.56
N SER A 151 -10.72 19.37 24.66
CA SER A 151 -9.36 19.93 24.84
C SER A 151 -9.42 21.44 25.06
N ALA A 152 -8.49 21.98 25.87
CA ALA A 152 -8.41 23.41 26.11
C ALA A 152 -7.92 24.18 24.86
N ARG A 153 -7.06 23.58 24.05
CA ARG A 153 -6.51 24.14 22.80
C ARG A 153 -6.52 23.10 21.68
N PRO A 154 -6.82 23.50 20.43
CA PRO A 154 -6.84 22.59 19.28
C PRO A 154 -5.54 21.80 19.10
N ILE A 155 -4.39 22.42 19.36
CA ILE A 155 -3.09 21.76 19.23
C ILE A 155 -2.95 20.52 20.12
N GLU A 156 -3.64 20.46 21.24
CA GLU A 156 -3.61 19.31 22.16
C GLU A 156 -4.22 18.05 21.57
N VAL A 157 -5.10 18.17 20.59
CA VAL A 157 -5.63 17.01 19.83
C VAL A 157 -4.55 16.45 18.93
N ILE A 158 -3.74 17.30 18.34
CA ILE A 158 -2.64 16.90 17.46
C ILE A 158 -1.52 16.27 18.28
N GLU A 159 -1.03 16.99 19.32
CA GLU A 159 0.09 16.55 20.18
C GLU A 159 -0.26 15.35 21.07
N GLY A 160 -1.55 15.12 21.34
CA GLY A 160 -2.04 13.98 22.11
C GLY A 160 -2.56 12.86 21.23
N PRO A 161 -3.89 12.67 21.13
CA PRO A 161 -4.49 11.47 20.56
C PRO A 161 -4.09 11.17 19.12
N LEU A 162 -3.84 12.19 18.29
CA LEU A 162 -3.42 11.96 16.90
C LEU A 162 -1.95 11.52 16.82
N MET A 163 -1.06 12.14 17.57
CA MET A 163 0.34 11.71 17.62
C MET A 163 0.50 10.37 18.33
N ASP A 164 -0.26 10.10 19.39
CA ASP A 164 -0.27 8.80 20.05
C ASP A 164 -0.68 7.69 19.08
N GLY A 165 -1.71 7.89 18.28
CA GLY A 165 -2.11 6.95 17.23
C GLY A 165 -1.05 6.77 16.15
N MET A 166 -0.37 7.82 15.73
CA MET A 166 0.74 7.73 14.77
C MET A 166 1.97 7.04 15.35
N ASN A 167 2.24 7.16 16.65
CA ASN A 167 3.29 6.39 17.32
C ASN A 167 3.01 4.89 17.28
N VAL A 168 1.75 4.48 17.53
CA VAL A 168 1.33 3.07 17.37
C VAL A 168 1.54 2.58 15.93
N VAL A 169 1.21 3.40 14.93
CA VAL A 169 1.48 3.10 13.51
C VAL A 169 2.98 2.91 13.26
N GLY A 170 3.81 3.78 13.84
CA GLY A 170 5.28 3.70 13.75
C GLY A 170 5.84 2.42 14.37
N ASP A 171 5.37 2.05 15.55
CA ASP A 171 5.77 0.82 16.24
C ASP A 171 5.37 -0.42 15.44
N LEU A 172 4.13 -0.49 14.96
CA LEU A 172 3.65 -1.58 14.10
C LEU A 172 4.44 -1.70 12.80
N PHE A 173 4.85 -0.57 12.22
CA PHE A 173 5.70 -0.55 11.04
C PHE A 173 7.13 -1.04 11.37
N GLY A 174 7.71 -0.57 12.46
CA GLY A 174 9.03 -0.99 12.94
C GLY A 174 9.12 -2.47 13.28
N GLU A 175 8.05 -3.04 13.84
CA GLU A 175 7.92 -4.48 14.14
C GLU A 175 7.59 -5.34 12.89
N GLY A 176 7.40 -4.74 11.72
CA GLY A 176 7.01 -5.44 10.50
C GLY A 176 5.57 -5.95 10.47
N LYS A 177 4.73 -5.49 11.40
CA LYS A 177 3.29 -5.82 11.48
C LYS A 177 2.43 -4.93 10.58
N MET A 178 2.94 -3.75 10.20
CA MET A 178 2.33 -2.82 9.28
C MET A 178 3.28 -2.52 8.13
N PHE A 179 2.74 -2.30 6.91
CA PHE A 179 3.54 -2.08 5.71
C PHE A 179 3.34 -0.67 5.18
N LEU A 180 4.30 -0.21 4.37
CA LEU A 180 4.32 1.15 3.83
C LEU A 180 2.96 1.62 3.26
N PRO A 181 2.21 0.84 2.47
CA PRO A 181 0.89 1.25 2.00
C PRO A 181 -0.09 1.59 3.12
N GLN A 182 -0.07 0.83 4.21
CA GLN A 182 -0.94 1.08 5.37
C GLN A 182 -0.51 2.35 6.11
N VAL A 183 0.80 2.58 6.25
CA VAL A 183 1.34 3.84 6.80
C VAL A 183 0.91 5.04 5.96
N VAL A 184 0.88 4.91 4.63
CA VAL A 184 0.36 5.95 3.73
C VAL A 184 -1.12 6.22 3.96
N LYS A 185 -1.94 5.17 4.17
CA LYS A 185 -3.37 5.34 4.55
C LYS A 185 -3.48 6.06 5.90
N SER A 186 -2.71 5.67 6.91
CA SER A 186 -2.67 6.34 8.22
C SER A 186 -2.28 7.82 8.10
N ALA A 187 -1.27 8.13 7.29
CA ALA A 187 -0.84 9.50 7.03
C ALA A 187 -1.94 10.33 6.34
N ARG A 188 -2.78 9.72 5.48
CA ARG A 188 -3.95 10.39 4.89
C ARG A 188 -4.99 10.72 5.94
N VAL A 189 -5.30 9.78 6.86
CA VAL A 189 -6.20 10.02 7.99
C VAL A 189 -5.69 11.17 8.85
N MET A 190 -4.39 11.15 9.20
CA MET A 190 -3.75 12.22 9.96
C MET A 190 -3.85 13.57 9.25
N LYS A 191 -3.55 13.61 7.95
CA LYS A 191 -3.66 14.84 7.14
C LYS A 191 -5.08 15.40 7.15
N GLN A 192 -6.10 14.55 7.04
CA GLN A 192 -7.51 14.98 7.06
C GLN A 192 -7.89 15.53 8.44
N ALA A 193 -7.47 14.87 9.53
CA ALA A 193 -7.70 15.33 10.89
C ALA A 193 -7.07 16.71 11.17
N VAL A 194 -5.85 16.94 10.69
CA VAL A 194 -5.13 18.21 10.91
C VAL A 194 -5.63 19.33 10.01
N ALA A 195 -6.18 19.01 8.84
CA ALA A 195 -6.73 20.00 7.91
C ALA A 195 -8.09 20.54 8.35
N TYR A 196 -8.80 19.83 9.23
CA TYR A 196 -10.05 20.25 9.87
C TYR A 196 -9.80 21.34 10.92
#